data_dc622e2eb4f4cb861ed45a6a29a2d0cb
#
_entry.id   dc622e2eb4f4cb861ed45a6a29a2d0cb
#
_cell.length_a   1.000
_cell.length_b   1.000
_cell.length_c   1.000
_cell.angle_alpha   90.00
_cell.angle_beta   90.00
_cell.angle_gamma   90.00
#
_symmetry.space_group_name_H-M   'P 1'
#
loop_
_entity.id
_entity.type
_entity.pdbx_description
1 polymer ?
#
loop_
_entity_poly.entity_id
_entity_poly.type
_entity_poly.pdbx_seq_one_letter_code
_entity_poly.pdbx_strand_id
1 'polypeptide(L)'
;MIMAIIKAFKGMRYNTDKAGKLNELCCPPYDIISEKERLSYIAANEYNVIRLELPKDGDDVYQTAGDVLDLWREQGILIHEDKPAIYIYEEDFNAYNKRRSIKGIIARVKVEEFSKGIILPHEFTLSKAKTDRFNLMKATNCNFSQIYALYMDSEHTTLNTIDALSKGDPDCKFTDSDRITHKLWIITDEEVIAKLVSDFADRKLYIADGHHRYETALNYRNYCRENGIAKEGDPQDYQMIYLVDMEHPGLIVFPTHRMVRDLKQFDMNNVLAACEEYFEITRFKNVSNLNSELNKQYKSGKKAFAFYVGSGEWYLLVLKDIGVMSKVLPELSEASQQLDVSVLHTLILEKVLGIDKENMANQTNLTYTKFFEEAIMKVDSGEFQCSFILNPTRVTDIRDVAAAGEKMPQKSTYFYPKMITGMVMNDLDVE
;
A
#
# COMPACT_ATOMS: atom_id res chain seq x y z
N MET A 1 -13.32 18.72 -18.17
CA MET A 1 -13.10 18.29 -16.77
C MET A 1 -12.43 16.94 -16.82
N ILE A 2 -11.34 16.76 -16.09
CA ILE A 2 -10.53 15.54 -16.10
C ILE A 2 -11.06 14.67 -14.96
N MET A 3 -11.54 13.46 -15.24
CA MET A 3 -12.39 12.69 -14.34
C MET A 3 -11.90 11.25 -14.21
N ALA A 4 -11.95 10.69 -12.99
CA ALA A 4 -11.80 9.26 -12.81
C ALA A 4 -13.05 8.53 -13.33
N ILE A 5 -12.84 7.61 -14.26
CA ILE A 5 -13.92 6.78 -14.80
C ILE A 5 -13.88 5.44 -14.11
N ILE A 6 -14.95 5.10 -13.41
CA ILE A 6 -15.14 3.78 -12.80
C ILE A 6 -16.24 3.01 -13.53
N LYS A 7 -16.16 1.69 -13.51
CA LYS A 7 -17.15 0.78 -14.09
C LYS A 7 -17.40 -0.42 -13.17
N ALA A 8 -18.63 -0.90 -13.20
CA ALA A 8 -18.97 -2.24 -12.71
C ALA A 8 -18.35 -3.31 -13.63
N PHE A 9 -18.11 -4.51 -13.09
CA PHE A 9 -17.55 -5.62 -13.83
C PHE A 9 -18.05 -6.96 -13.30
N LYS A 10 -18.02 -7.99 -14.15
CA LYS A 10 -18.31 -9.37 -13.75
C LYS A 10 -17.07 -9.95 -13.05
N GLY A 11 -17.00 -9.78 -11.75
CA GLY A 11 -15.87 -10.28 -10.96
C GLY A 11 -15.76 -11.79 -11.02
N MET A 12 -14.55 -12.29 -11.16
CA MET A 12 -14.23 -13.70 -11.05
C MET A 12 -13.97 -14.04 -9.58
N ARG A 13 -14.66 -15.06 -9.06
CA ARG A 13 -14.58 -15.47 -7.66
C ARG A 13 -14.49 -16.98 -7.51
N TYR A 14 -14.11 -17.43 -6.35
CA TYR A 14 -14.10 -18.86 -6.03
C TYR A 14 -15.51 -19.44 -5.89
N ASN A 15 -15.73 -20.58 -6.51
CA ASN A 15 -16.83 -21.48 -6.19
C ASN A 15 -16.45 -22.26 -4.91
N THR A 16 -16.91 -21.78 -3.76
CA THR A 16 -16.53 -22.34 -2.45
C THR A 16 -17.02 -23.79 -2.23
N ASP A 17 -18.05 -24.24 -2.97
CA ASP A 17 -18.51 -25.63 -2.93
C ASP A 17 -17.48 -26.60 -3.52
N LYS A 18 -16.64 -26.11 -4.44
CA LYS A 18 -15.59 -26.90 -5.10
C LYS A 18 -14.20 -26.61 -4.55
N ALA A 19 -13.88 -25.33 -4.35
CA ALA A 19 -12.55 -24.89 -3.97
C ALA A 19 -12.27 -24.98 -2.47
N GLY A 20 -13.30 -24.95 -1.62
CA GLY A 20 -13.18 -24.95 -0.17
C GLY A 20 -13.35 -23.54 0.45
N LYS A 21 -12.73 -23.31 1.60
CA LYS A 21 -12.96 -22.12 2.41
C LYS A 21 -12.11 -20.93 1.96
N LEU A 22 -12.70 -19.74 1.92
CA LEU A 22 -12.02 -18.52 1.50
C LEU A 22 -10.75 -18.18 2.30
N ASN A 23 -10.72 -18.48 3.60
CA ASN A 23 -9.53 -18.27 4.44
C ASN A 23 -8.34 -19.18 4.08
N GLU A 24 -8.56 -20.24 3.28
CA GLU A 24 -7.53 -21.12 2.76
C GLU A 24 -7.19 -20.81 1.29
N LEU A 25 -8.04 -20.06 0.60
CA LEU A 25 -7.95 -19.72 -0.82
C LEU A 25 -7.33 -18.34 -1.06
N CYS A 26 -7.55 -17.40 -0.15
CA CYS A 26 -7.03 -16.04 -0.22
C CYS A 26 -5.66 -15.93 0.46
N CYS A 27 -4.89 -14.93 0.06
CA CYS A 27 -3.60 -14.62 0.69
C CYS A 27 -3.35 -13.09 0.71
N PRO A 28 -2.40 -12.59 1.53
CA PRO A 28 -1.93 -11.21 1.43
C PRO A 28 -1.39 -10.85 0.04
N PRO A 29 -1.12 -9.56 -0.27
CA PRO A 29 -0.51 -9.21 -1.54
C PRO A 29 0.91 -9.79 -1.67
N TYR A 30 1.31 -10.09 -2.91
CA TYR A 30 2.53 -10.82 -3.26
C TYR A 30 3.83 -10.24 -2.68
N ASP A 31 3.89 -8.92 -2.51
CA ASP A 31 5.10 -8.18 -2.13
C ASP A 31 5.45 -8.24 -0.64
N ILE A 32 4.55 -8.79 0.18
CA ILE A 32 4.77 -8.99 1.61
C ILE A 32 4.86 -10.47 2.01
N ILE A 33 4.77 -11.39 1.05
CA ILE A 33 4.78 -12.84 1.31
C ILE A 33 6.21 -13.38 1.16
N SER A 34 6.74 -13.98 2.22
CA SER A 34 7.99 -14.74 2.18
C SER A 34 7.81 -16.10 1.49
N GLU A 35 8.92 -16.72 1.05
CA GLU A 35 8.88 -18.06 0.44
C GLU A 35 8.30 -19.13 1.38
N LYS A 36 8.61 -19.04 2.67
CA LYS A 36 8.06 -19.95 3.68
C LYS A 36 6.54 -19.82 3.79
N GLU A 37 6.03 -18.59 3.79
CA GLU A 37 4.59 -18.32 3.82
C GLU A 37 3.92 -18.78 2.52
N ARG A 38 4.54 -18.51 1.35
CA ARG A 38 4.05 -19.00 0.06
C ARG A 38 3.83 -20.51 0.08
N LEU A 39 4.82 -21.27 0.53
CA LEU A 39 4.73 -22.73 0.64
C LEU A 39 3.64 -23.16 1.63
N SER A 40 3.43 -22.44 2.72
CA SER A 40 2.37 -22.75 3.67
C SER A 40 0.97 -22.50 3.09
N TYR A 41 0.77 -21.45 2.28
CA TYR A 41 -0.50 -21.22 1.57
C TYR A 41 -0.79 -22.33 0.55
N ILE A 42 0.21 -22.75 -0.23
CA ILE A 42 0.07 -23.87 -1.18
C ILE A 42 -0.27 -25.19 -0.47
N ALA A 43 0.33 -25.43 0.69
CA ALA A 43 0.08 -26.64 1.48
C ALA A 43 -1.31 -26.62 2.15
N ALA A 44 -1.84 -25.45 2.46
CA ALA A 44 -3.17 -25.30 3.07
C ALA A 44 -4.30 -25.63 2.08
N ASN A 45 -4.18 -25.20 0.82
CA ASN A 45 -5.14 -25.50 -0.23
C ASN A 45 -4.49 -25.42 -1.61
N GLU A 46 -4.70 -26.43 -2.45
CA GLU A 46 -4.17 -26.49 -3.81
C GLU A 46 -4.71 -25.39 -4.74
N TYR A 47 -5.86 -24.81 -4.41
CA TYR A 47 -6.49 -23.71 -5.15
C TYR A 47 -6.18 -22.33 -4.55
N ASN A 48 -5.22 -22.21 -3.61
CA ASN A 48 -4.86 -20.90 -3.07
C ASN A 48 -4.36 -19.96 -4.19
N VAL A 49 -4.88 -18.72 -4.21
CA VAL A 49 -4.59 -17.70 -5.23
C VAL A 49 -3.10 -17.38 -5.36
N ILE A 50 -2.30 -17.72 -4.36
CA ILE A 50 -0.84 -17.51 -4.38
C ILE A 50 -0.17 -18.21 -5.57
N ARG A 51 -0.74 -19.32 -6.08
CA ARG A 51 -0.25 -20.00 -7.28
C ARG A 51 -0.35 -19.15 -8.53
N LEU A 52 -1.37 -18.29 -8.59
CA LEU A 52 -1.61 -17.34 -9.68
C LEU A 52 -0.88 -16.02 -9.43
N GLU A 53 -0.95 -15.48 -8.20
CA GLU A 53 -0.43 -14.15 -7.88
C GLU A 53 1.11 -14.13 -7.73
N LEU A 54 1.72 -15.20 -7.21
CA LEU A 54 3.16 -15.33 -7.03
C LEU A 54 3.67 -16.69 -7.56
N PRO A 55 3.56 -16.93 -8.88
CA PRO A 55 3.94 -18.21 -9.48
C PRO A 55 5.45 -18.41 -9.40
N LYS A 56 5.86 -19.65 -9.10
CA LYS A 56 7.26 -20.08 -9.08
C LYS A 56 7.44 -21.52 -9.60
N ASP A 57 6.37 -22.12 -10.07
CA ASP A 57 6.35 -23.51 -10.52
C ASP A 57 6.51 -23.56 -12.05
N GLY A 58 7.16 -24.61 -12.56
CA GLY A 58 7.39 -24.83 -14.00
C GLY A 58 8.61 -24.11 -14.58
N ASP A 59 8.91 -24.38 -15.83
CA ASP A 59 10.04 -23.77 -16.57
C ASP A 59 9.72 -22.31 -16.97
N ASP A 60 8.49 -22.05 -17.39
CA ASP A 60 7.92 -20.71 -17.57
C ASP A 60 6.85 -20.49 -16.51
N VAL A 61 7.22 -19.81 -15.43
CA VAL A 61 6.34 -19.59 -14.27
C VAL A 61 5.06 -18.80 -14.62
N TYR A 62 5.15 -17.88 -15.59
CA TYR A 62 4.00 -17.06 -15.99
C TYR A 62 3.03 -17.85 -16.87
N GLN A 63 3.55 -18.61 -17.85
CA GLN A 63 2.71 -19.50 -18.66
C GLN A 63 2.03 -20.55 -17.79
N THR A 64 2.76 -21.14 -16.84
CA THR A 64 2.20 -22.08 -15.86
C THR A 64 1.05 -21.45 -15.07
N ALA A 65 1.16 -20.17 -14.67
CA ALA A 65 0.06 -19.48 -13.99
C ALA A 65 -1.15 -19.29 -14.91
N GLY A 66 -0.93 -18.99 -16.20
CA GLY A 66 -2.00 -18.92 -17.21
C GLY A 66 -2.72 -20.25 -17.37
N ASP A 67 -1.96 -21.34 -17.56
CA ASP A 67 -2.50 -22.69 -17.72
C ASP A 67 -3.31 -23.14 -16.47
N VAL A 68 -2.82 -22.79 -15.27
CA VAL A 68 -3.53 -23.06 -14.00
C VAL A 68 -4.82 -22.25 -13.91
N LEU A 69 -4.80 -20.97 -14.31
CA LEU A 69 -5.99 -20.11 -14.32
C LEU A 69 -7.07 -20.68 -15.25
N ASP A 70 -6.69 -21.08 -16.46
CA ASP A 70 -7.61 -21.66 -17.44
C ASP A 70 -8.19 -22.99 -16.93
N LEU A 71 -7.34 -23.85 -16.36
CA LEU A 71 -7.79 -25.11 -15.75
C LEU A 71 -8.81 -24.86 -14.61
N TRP A 72 -8.58 -23.86 -13.76
CA TRP A 72 -9.50 -23.55 -12.67
C TRP A 72 -10.83 -22.98 -13.17
N ARG A 73 -10.83 -22.23 -14.28
CA ARG A 73 -12.06 -21.79 -14.97
C ARG A 73 -12.83 -22.99 -15.55
N GLU A 74 -12.16 -23.87 -16.31
CA GLU A 74 -12.76 -25.07 -16.92
C GLU A 74 -13.36 -26.01 -15.88
N GLN A 75 -12.70 -26.19 -14.74
CA GLN A 75 -13.19 -27.01 -13.64
C GLN A 75 -14.31 -26.33 -12.83
N GLY A 76 -14.57 -25.06 -13.06
CA GLY A 76 -15.52 -24.26 -12.31
C GLY A 76 -15.10 -24.04 -10.85
N ILE A 77 -13.78 -24.03 -10.59
CA ILE A 77 -13.18 -23.58 -9.32
C ILE A 77 -13.30 -22.06 -9.21
N LEU A 78 -13.04 -21.38 -10.32
CA LEU A 78 -13.28 -19.96 -10.49
C LEU A 78 -14.49 -19.75 -11.39
N ILE A 79 -15.39 -18.87 -10.98
CA ILE A 79 -16.62 -18.54 -11.70
C ILE A 79 -16.80 -17.03 -11.78
N HIS A 80 -17.43 -16.57 -12.83
CA HIS A 80 -17.76 -15.14 -13.00
C HIS A 80 -19.16 -14.86 -12.44
N GLU A 81 -19.35 -13.62 -11.97
CA GLU A 81 -20.69 -13.12 -11.67
C GLU A 81 -21.54 -13.05 -12.95
N ASP A 82 -22.83 -13.34 -12.80
CA ASP A 82 -23.78 -13.29 -13.93
C ASP A 82 -23.96 -11.88 -14.48
N LYS A 83 -23.91 -10.86 -13.61
CA LYS A 83 -24.10 -9.44 -13.91
C LYS A 83 -22.89 -8.61 -13.50
N PRO A 84 -22.61 -7.51 -14.23
CA PRO A 84 -21.64 -6.54 -13.76
C PRO A 84 -22.02 -5.98 -12.38
N ALA A 85 -21.05 -5.88 -11.48
CA ALA A 85 -21.23 -5.41 -10.11
C ALA A 85 -20.14 -4.41 -9.70
N ILE A 86 -20.46 -3.58 -8.71
CA ILE A 86 -19.50 -2.89 -7.85
C ILE A 86 -19.52 -3.64 -6.52
N TYR A 87 -18.35 -3.86 -5.94
CA TYR A 87 -18.22 -4.65 -4.73
C TYR A 87 -17.95 -3.71 -3.54
N ILE A 88 -18.78 -3.77 -2.51
CA ILE A 88 -18.44 -3.12 -1.24
C ILE A 88 -17.55 -4.09 -0.47
N TYR A 89 -16.39 -3.63 -0.06
CA TYR A 89 -15.44 -4.42 0.70
C TYR A 89 -15.12 -3.75 2.03
N GLU A 90 -15.18 -4.54 3.11
CA GLU A 90 -14.92 -4.08 4.47
C GLU A 90 -13.95 -5.02 5.18
N GLU A 91 -13.01 -4.45 5.90
CA GLU A 91 -12.09 -5.14 6.79
C GLU A 91 -12.30 -4.69 8.23
N ASP A 92 -12.60 -5.66 9.13
CA ASP A 92 -12.57 -5.45 10.58
C ASP A 92 -11.23 -5.94 11.13
N PHE A 93 -10.54 -5.11 11.87
CA PHE A 93 -9.19 -5.41 12.39
C PHE A 93 -8.91 -4.71 13.71
N ASN A 94 -7.81 -5.08 14.37
CA ASN A 94 -7.32 -4.41 15.57
C ASN A 94 -6.06 -3.60 15.26
N ALA A 95 -6.05 -2.33 15.66
CA ALA A 95 -4.87 -1.49 15.61
C ALA A 95 -4.84 -0.52 16.79
N TYR A 96 -3.66 -0.32 17.38
CA TYR A 96 -3.47 0.52 18.56
C TYR A 96 -4.42 0.14 19.73
N ASN A 97 -4.60 -1.18 19.97
CA ASN A 97 -5.49 -1.76 20.98
C ASN A 97 -6.97 -1.35 20.83
N LYS A 98 -7.40 -1.02 19.63
CA LYS A 98 -8.81 -0.68 19.30
C LYS A 98 -9.27 -1.50 18.11
N ARG A 99 -10.53 -1.98 18.18
CA ARG A 99 -11.21 -2.52 17.01
C ARG A 99 -11.54 -1.39 16.04
N ARG A 100 -11.27 -1.62 14.78
CA ARG A 100 -11.50 -0.69 13.67
C ARG A 100 -12.13 -1.41 12.51
N SER A 101 -12.79 -0.63 11.65
CA SER A 101 -13.29 -1.11 10.37
C SER A 101 -12.92 -0.10 9.29
N ILE A 102 -12.52 -0.59 8.12
CA ILE A 102 -12.32 0.22 6.93
C ILE A 102 -13.18 -0.34 5.81
N LYS A 103 -13.86 0.54 5.08
CA LYS A 103 -14.82 0.18 4.04
C LYS A 103 -14.63 1.05 2.81
N GLY A 104 -14.80 0.45 1.64
CA GLY A 104 -14.73 1.12 0.36
C GLY A 104 -15.39 0.27 -0.73
N ILE A 105 -15.19 0.65 -1.98
CA ILE A 105 -15.69 -0.08 -3.13
C ILE A 105 -14.55 -0.63 -3.99
N ILE A 106 -14.75 -1.82 -4.57
CA ILE A 106 -13.89 -2.38 -5.60
C ILE A 106 -14.62 -2.22 -6.93
N ALA A 107 -13.96 -1.58 -7.90
CA ALA A 107 -14.49 -1.33 -9.23
C ALA A 107 -13.36 -1.40 -10.27
N ARG A 108 -13.70 -1.52 -11.55
CA ARG A 108 -12.79 -1.20 -12.65
C ARG A 108 -12.59 0.30 -12.72
N VAL A 109 -11.35 0.77 -12.76
CA VAL A 109 -11.00 2.18 -12.94
C VAL A 109 -10.22 2.33 -14.23
N LYS A 110 -10.60 3.28 -15.08
CA LYS A 110 -9.88 3.55 -16.33
C LYS A 110 -8.45 3.98 -16.01
N VAL A 111 -7.51 3.31 -16.64
CA VAL A 111 -6.08 3.57 -16.48
C VAL A 111 -5.71 4.83 -17.26
N GLU A 112 -5.16 5.82 -16.57
CA GLU A 112 -4.80 7.11 -17.13
C GLU A 112 -3.33 7.45 -16.86
N GLU A 113 -2.68 8.14 -17.81
CA GLU A 113 -1.32 8.62 -17.63
C GLU A 113 -1.25 9.58 -16.42
N PHE A 114 -0.20 9.48 -15.61
CA PHE A 114 -0.03 10.35 -14.44
C PHE A 114 -0.01 11.84 -14.80
N SER A 115 0.49 12.19 -15.99
CA SER A 115 0.50 13.56 -16.51
C SER A 115 -0.88 14.19 -16.65
N LYS A 116 -1.96 13.40 -16.70
CA LYS A 116 -3.34 13.90 -16.72
C LYS A 116 -3.82 14.39 -15.35
N GLY A 117 -3.11 14.06 -14.27
CA GLY A 117 -3.45 14.50 -12.91
C GLY A 117 -4.78 13.97 -12.38
N ILE A 118 -5.25 12.83 -12.92
CA ILE A 118 -6.48 12.13 -12.49
C ILE A 118 -6.13 11.12 -11.40
N ILE A 119 -5.12 10.29 -11.67
CA ILE A 119 -4.61 9.27 -10.76
C ILE A 119 -3.20 9.67 -10.37
N LEU A 120 -3.00 9.85 -9.08
CA LEU A 120 -1.82 10.49 -8.53
C LEU A 120 -1.02 9.48 -7.71
N PRO A 121 0.21 9.16 -8.13
CA PRO A 121 1.11 8.34 -7.34
C PRO A 121 1.82 9.18 -6.29
N HIS A 122 2.26 8.57 -5.20
CA HIS A 122 3.10 9.22 -4.20
C HIS A 122 4.41 8.47 -3.91
N GLU A 123 4.68 7.36 -4.60
CA GLU A 123 5.89 6.54 -4.38
C GLU A 123 6.59 6.19 -5.71
N PHE A 124 7.91 6.03 -5.66
CA PHE A 124 8.70 5.54 -6.79
C PHE A 124 8.57 4.04 -6.93
N THR A 125 8.61 3.55 -8.19
CA THR A 125 8.51 2.14 -8.51
C THR A 125 9.85 1.56 -8.98
N LEU A 126 10.04 0.24 -8.75
CA LEU A 126 11.23 -0.50 -9.15
C LEU A 126 10.98 -1.25 -10.47
N SER A 127 11.92 -1.20 -11.40
CA SER A 127 11.80 -1.81 -12.74
C SER A 127 11.59 -3.32 -12.68
N LYS A 128 12.32 -4.02 -11.79
CA LYS A 128 12.22 -5.48 -11.65
C LYS A 128 10.81 -5.94 -11.27
N ALA A 129 10.17 -5.26 -10.31
CA ALA A 129 8.81 -5.59 -9.89
C ALA A 129 7.78 -5.34 -11.01
N LYS A 130 7.96 -4.29 -11.80
CA LYS A 130 7.09 -4.00 -12.95
C LYS A 130 7.20 -5.05 -14.05
N THR A 131 8.43 -5.49 -14.37
CA THR A 131 8.64 -6.53 -15.39
C THR A 131 8.00 -7.85 -14.97
N ASP A 132 8.14 -8.24 -13.71
CA ASP A 132 7.51 -9.44 -13.16
C ASP A 132 5.98 -9.39 -13.28
N ARG A 133 5.36 -8.33 -12.82
CA ARG A 133 3.89 -8.15 -12.91
C ARG A 133 3.39 -8.02 -14.35
N PHE A 134 4.17 -7.39 -15.24
CA PHE A 134 3.84 -7.28 -16.66
C PHE A 134 3.80 -8.65 -17.34
N ASN A 135 4.80 -9.50 -17.08
CA ASN A 135 4.82 -10.85 -17.64
C ASN A 135 3.65 -11.69 -17.13
N LEU A 136 3.30 -11.55 -15.84
CA LEU A 136 2.13 -12.22 -15.29
C LEU A 136 0.83 -11.74 -15.97
N MET A 137 0.60 -10.43 -16.08
CA MET A 137 -0.57 -9.89 -16.77
C MET A 137 -0.65 -10.35 -18.23
N LYS A 138 0.50 -10.40 -18.91
CA LYS A 138 0.56 -10.84 -20.31
C LYS A 138 0.16 -12.32 -20.47
N ALA A 139 0.52 -13.17 -19.52
CA ALA A 139 0.20 -14.59 -19.56
C ALA A 139 -1.22 -14.92 -19.09
N THR A 140 -1.82 -14.09 -18.24
CA THR A 140 -3.09 -14.40 -17.58
C THR A 140 -4.25 -13.49 -17.98
N ASN A 141 -3.97 -12.32 -18.58
CA ASN A 141 -4.95 -11.26 -18.86
C ASN A 141 -5.90 -10.98 -17.68
N CYS A 142 -5.35 -10.96 -16.44
CA CYS A 142 -6.14 -10.89 -15.20
C CYS A 142 -5.49 -9.96 -14.16
N ASN A 143 -6.32 -9.25 -13.39
CA ASN A 143 -5.89 -8.59 -12.16
C ASN A 143 -6.32 -9.47 -10.98
N PHE A 144 -5.38 -10.19 -10.35
CA PHE A 144 -5.68 -11.04 -9.20
C PHE A 144 -5.85 -10.25 -7.92
N SER A 145 -5.12 -9.14 -7.78
CA SER A 145 -5.16 -8.25 -6.61
C SER A 145 -5.52 -6.83 -7.01
N GLN A 146 -6.33 -6.18 -6.18
CA GLN A 146 -6.73 -4.79 -6.37
C GLN A 146 -5.61 -3.83 -5.96
N ILE A 147 -5.52 -2.70 -6.66
CA ILE A 147 -4.78 -1.52 -6.20
C ILE A 147 -5.61 -0.86 -5.10
N TYR A 148 -4.97 -0.22 -4.15
CA TYR A 148 -5.64 0.59 -3.13
C TYR A 148 -5.45 2.07 -3.46
N ALA A 149 -6.56 2.80 -3.65
CA ALA A 149 -6.54 4.23 -3.87
C ALA A 149 -7.51 4.97 -2.96
N LEU A 150 -7.16 6.21 -2.65
CA LEU A 150 -7.95 7.11 -1.83
C LEU A 150 -8.61 8.15 -2.72
N TYR A 151 -9.81 8.61 -2.32
CA TYR A 151 -10.49 9.75 -2.92
C TYR A 151 -10.92 10.75 -1.84
N MET A 152 -11.16 11.99 -2.23
CA MET A 152 -11.70 13.02 -1.35
C MET A 152 -13.20 13.15 -1.57
N ASP A 153 -13.95 13.16 -0.47
CA ASP A 153 -15.40 13.36 -0.46
C ASP A 153 -15.81 14.04 0.86
N SER A 154 -15.67 15.36 0.91
CA SER A 154 -15.92 16.15 2.14
C SER A 154 -17.33 16.02 2.69
N GLU A 155 -18.29 15.60 1.87
CA GLU A 155 -19.68 15.35 2.27
C GLU A 155 -19.96 13.88 2.60
N HIS A 156 -18.97 13.00 2.41
CA HIS A 156 -19.06 11.55 2.62
C HIS A 156 -20.24 10.88 1.88
N THR A 157 -20.60 11.42 0.71
CA THR A 157 -21.76 10.95 -0.06
C THR A 157 -21.65 9.48 -0.45
N THR A 158 -20.48 9.08 -0.95
CA THR A 158 -20.21 7.68 -1.29
C THR A 158 -20.15 6.80 -0.06
N LEU A 159 -19.43 7.21 1.01
CA LEU A 159 -19.36 6.44 2.24
C LEU A 159 -20.74 6.21 2.86
N ASN A 160 -21.59 7.24 2.93
CA ASN A 160 -22.96 7.13 3.41
C ASN A 160 -23.81 6.17 2.56
N THR A 161 -23.59 6.16 1.24
CA THR A 161 -24.29 5.25 0.31
C THR A 161 -23.88 3.81 0.57
N ILE A 162 -22.57 3.51 0.63
CA ILE A 162 -22.09 2.14 0.84
C ILE A 162 -22.42 1.63 2.25
N ASP A 163 -22.44 2.49 3.26
CA ASP A 163 -22.90 2.14 4.61
C ASP A 163 -24.37 1.77 4.65
N ALA A 164 -25.19 2.46 3.87
CA ALA A 164 -26.62 2.13 3.78
C ALA A 164 -26.84 0.76 3.09
N LEU A 165 -26.06 0.47 2.04
CA LEU A 165 -26.14 -0.76 1.26
C LEU A 165 -25.57 -2.00 1.97
N SER A 166 -24.63 -1.81 2.88
CA SER A 166 -23.94 -2.90 3.60
C SER A 166 -24.47 -3.14 5.04
N LYS A 167 -25.71 -2.75 5.31
CA LYS A 167 -26.36 -3.02 6.63
C LYS A 167 -26.78 -4.47 6.83
N GLY A 168 -27.01 -5.21 5.73
CA GLY A 168 -27.36 -6.63 5.76
C GLY A 168 -26.12 -7.53 5.86
N ASP A 169 -26.37 -8.83 5.90
CA ASP A 169 -25.30 -9.81 5.87
C ASP A 169 -24.51 -9.70 4.55
N PRO A 170 -23.17 -9.84 4.59
CA PRO A 170 -22.36 -9.84 3.40
C PRO A 170 -22.54 -11.12 2.58
N ASP A 171 -22.36 -11.03 1.25
CA ASP A 171 -22.36 -12.18 0.35
C ASP A 171 -21.20 -13.14 0.64
N CYS A 172 -20.06 -12.59 1.09
CA CYS A 172 -18.94 -13.38 1.59
C CYS A 172 -18.36 -12.79 2.88
N LYS A 173 -17.93 -13.69 3.78
CA LYS A 173 -17.26 -13.31 5.03
C LYS A 173 -16.32 -14.43 5.48
N PHE A 174 -15.11 -14.04 5.85
CA PHE A 174 -14.18 -14.93 6.56
C PHE A 174 -13.19 -14.12 7.41
N THR A 175 -12.47 -14.81 8.27
CA THR A 175 -11.38 -14.22 9.07
C THR A 175 -10.08 -14.93 8.70
N ASP A 176 -9.05 -14.15 8.41
CA ASP A 176 -7.72 -14.66 8.05
C ASP A 176 -6.85 -15.02 9.26
N SER A 177 -5.61 -15.45 9.00
CA SER A 177 -4.63 -15.80 10.04
C SER A 177 -4.21 -14.61 10.92
N ASP A 178 -4.28 -13.39 10.39
CA ASP A 178 -3.95 -12.16 11.12
C ASP A 178 -5.12 -11.61 11.92
N ARG A 179 -6.23 -12.38 11.99
CA ARG A 179 -7.48 -12.04 12.67
C ARG A 179 -8.16 -10.80 12.11
N ILE A 180 -7.96 -10.56 10.82
CA ILE A 180 -8.71 -9.56 10.05
C ILE A 180 -9.96 -10.25 9.49
N THR A 181 -11.12 -9.66 9.71
CA THR A 181 -12.37 -10.17 9.14
C THR A 181 -12.70 -9.40 7.87
N HIS A 182 -12.74 -10.12 6.76
CA HIS A 182 -13.06 -9.64 5.43
C HIS A 182 -14.53 -9.87 5.12
N LYS A 183 -15.17 -8.85 4.55
CA LYS A 183 -16.58 -8.90 4.16
C LYS A 183 -16.75 -8.29 2.77
N LEU A 184 -17.60 -8.90 1.95
CA LEU A 184 -17.90 -8.45 0.59
C LEU A 184 -19.40 -8.45 0.36
N TRP A 185 -19.93 -7.36 -0.20
CA TRP A 185 -21.29 -7.24 -0.73
C TRP A 185 -21.23 -6.99 -2.23
N ILE A 186 -22.10 -7.63 -2.99
CA ILE A 186 -22.12 -7.59 -4.45
C ILE A 186 -23.30 -6.72 -4.89
N ILE A 187 -23.01 -5.54 -5.42
CA ILE A 187 -24.02 -4.58 -5.81
C ILE A 187 -24.25 -4.65 -7.32
N THR A 188 -25.40 -5.18 -7.72
CA THR A 188 -25.81 -5.35 -9.13
C THR A 188 -26.96 -4.45 -9.55
N ASP A 189 -27.48 -3.64 -8.64
CA ASP A 189 -28.54 -2.66 -8.93
C ASP A 189 -28.01 -1.54 -9.84
N GLU A 190 -28.60 -1.38 -11.02
CA GLU A 190 -28.11 -0.48 -12.06
C GLU A 190 -28.23 1.02 -11.64
N GLU A 191 -29.26 1.38 -10.88
CA GLU A 191 -29.45 2.78 -10.41
C GLU A 191 -28.39 3.12 -9.35
N VAL A 192 -28.11 2.18 -8.44
CA VAL A 192 -27.05 2.31 -7.44
C VAL A 192 -25.68 2.39 -8.09
N ILE A 193 -25.41 1.52 -9.06
CA ILE A 193 -24.16 1.54 -9.83
C ILE A 193 -24.00 2.89 -10.54
N ALA A 194 -25.03 3.36 -11.25
CA ALA A 194 -25.01 4.64 -11.95
C ALA A 194 -24.72 5.81 -10.99
N LYS A 195 -25.34 5.79 -9.80
CA LYS A 195 -25.06 6.78 -8.76
C LYS A 195 -23.60 6.72 -8.31
N LEU A 196 -23.08 5.56 -7.96
CA LEU A 196 -21.69 5.41 -7.52
C LEU A 196 -20.71 5.85 -8.62
N VAL A 197 -20.98 5.49 -9.88
CA VAL A 197 -20.17 5.95 -11.03
C VAL A 197 -20.19 7.47 -11.15
N SER A 198 -21.35 8.11 -10.99
CA SER A 198 -21.48 9.56 -11.06
C SER A 198 -20.76 10.28 -9.93
N ASP A 199 -20.69 9.69 -8.73
CA ASP A 199 -19.99 10.25 -7.57
C ASP A 199 -18.47 10.39 -7.82
N PHE A 200 -17.90 9.63 -8.76
CA PHE A 200 -16.47 9.69 -9.12
C PHE A 200 -16.16 10.58 -10.33
N ALA A 201 -17.17 11.15 -10.97
CA ALA A 201 -17.02 11.89 -12.21
C ALA A 201 -16.13 13.14 -12.13
N ASP A 202 -15.89 13.70 -10.97
CA ASP A 202 -15.04 14.88 -10.73
C ASP A 202 -13.89 14.62 -9.71
N ARG A 203 -13.74 13.37 -9.26
CA ARG A 203 -12.75 13.01 -8.24
C ARG A 203 -11.41 12.64 -8.83
N LYS A 204 -10.36 13.03 -8.11
CA LYS A 204 -9.00 12.52 -8.29
C LYS A 204 -8.80 11.32 -7.38
N LEU A 205 -7.96 10.39 -7.82
CA LEU A 205 -7.57 9.22 -7.05
C LEU A 205 -6.10 9.29 -6.65
N TYR A 206 -5.81 8.99 -5.41
CA TYR A 206 -4.47 8.98 -4.83
C TYR A 206 -4.09 7.53 -4.54
N ILE A 207 -3.12 6.99 -5.25
CA ILE A 207 -2.69 5.59 -5.04
C ILE A 207 -2.12 5.48 -3.63
N ALA A 208 -2.71 4.65 -2.78
CA ALA A 208 -2.24 4.36 -1.43
C ALA A 208 -1.29 3.16 -1.41
N ASP A 209 -1.61 2.12 -2.19
CA ASP A 209 -0.79 0.92 -2.34
C ASP A 209 -0.96 0.32 -3.74
N GLY A 210 0.11 -0.34 -4.25
CA GLY A 210 0.07 -0.95 -5.57
C GLY A 210 0.58 -0.06 -6.72
N HIS A 211 1.50 0.87 -6.47
CA HIS A 211 2.11 1.72 -7.50
C HIS A 211 2.73 0.91 -8.65
N HIS A 212 3.41 -0.21 -8.34
CA HIS A 212 3.95 -1.11 -9.36
C HIS A 212 2.85 -1.70 -10.23
N ARG A 213 1.73 -2.15 -9.64
CA ARG A 213 0.58 -2.69 -10.35
C ARG A 213 -0.06 -1.66 -11.28
N TYR A 214 -0.15 -0.41 -10.85
CA TYR A 214 -0.70 0.66 -11.68
C TYR A 214 0.18 0.98 -12.89
N GLU A 215 1.49 1.17 -12.70
CA GLU A 215 2.42 1.39 -13.81
C GLU A 215 2.48 0.17 -14.75
N THR A 216 2.34 -1.04 -14.21
CA THR A 216 2.20 -2.27 -15.00
C THR A 216 0.94 -2.25 -15.86
N ALA A 217 -0.20 -1.83 -15.28
CA ALA A 217 -1.46 -1.71 -16.03
C ALA A 217 -1.37 -0.69 -17.17
N LEU A 218 -0.69 0.45 -16.95
CA LEU A 218 -0.37 1.43 -18.00
C LEU A 218 0.42 0.80 -19.15
N ASN A 219 1.51 0.10 -18.80
CA ASN A 219 2.37 -0.55 -19.78
C ASN A 219 1.64 -1.67 -20.53
N TYR A 220 0.80 -2.43 -19.84
CA TYR A 220 0.02 -3.52 -20.43
C TYR A 220 -1.05 -2.99 -21.39
N ARG A 221 -1.80 -1.97 -21.00
CA ARG A 221 -2.75 -1.28 -21.88
C ARG A 221 -2.06 -0.81 -23.18
N ASN A 222 -0.92 -0.14 -23.06
CA ASN A 222 -0.19 0.37 -24.22
C ASN A 222 0.30 -0.79 -25.10
N TYR A 223 0.86 -1.85 -24.50
CA TYR A 223 1.25 -3.06 -25.21
C TYR A 223 0.08 -3.70 -25.98
N CYS A 224 -1.09 -3.83 -25.36
CA CYS A 224 -2.27 -4.41 -26.00
C CYS A 224 -2.75 -3.56 -27.20
N ARG A 225 -2.72 -2.24 -27.06
CA ARG A 225 -3.10 -1.32 -28.17
C ARG A 225 -2.09 -1.36 -29.32
N GLU A 226 -0.79 -1.32 -29.04
CA GLU A 226 0.29 -1.36 -30.02
C GLU A 226 0.31 -2.66 -30.82
N ASN A 227 -0.08 -3.77 -30.19
CA ASN A 227 -0.13 -5.10 -30.82
C ASN A 227 -1.53 -5.47 -31.38
N GLY A 228 -2.50 -4.56 -31.34
CA GLY A 228 -3.85 -4.81 -31.86
C GLY A 228 -4.66 -5.84 -31.06
N ILE A 229 -4.28 -6.10 -29.80
CA ILE A 229 -4.95 -7.04 -28.90
C ILE A 229 -6.22 -6.39 -28.33
N ALA A 230 -6.18 -5.08 -28.03
CA ALA A 230 -7.30 -4.35 -27.46
C ALA A 230 -7.44 -2.96 -28.09
N LYS A 231 -8.66 -2.42 -28.05
CA LYS A 231 -9.04 -1.07 -28.50
C LYS A 231 -9.32 -0.17 -27.29
N GLU A 232 -9.49 1.13 -27.55
CA GLU A 232 -9.95 2.04 -26.52
C GLU A 232 -11.35 1.67 -26.02
N GLY A 233 -11.47 1.54 -24.69
CA GLY A 233 -12.71 1.17 -24.01
C GLY A 233 -12.81 -0.31 -23.64
N ASP A 234 -11.94 -1.16 -24.19
CA ASP A 234 -11.88 -2.60 -23.86
C ASP A 234 -11.43 -2.82 -22.40
N PRO A 235 -11.66 -4.01 -21.83
CA PRO A 235 -11.30 -4.31 -20.43
C PRO A 235 -9.85 -4.00 -20.04
N GLN A 236 -8.90 -4.13 -20.98
CA GLN A 236 -7.47 -3.82 -20.76
C GLN A 236 -7.20 -2.34 -20.49
N ASP A 237 -8.15 -1.46 -20.76
CA ASP A 237 -8.10 -0.04 -20.39
C ASP A 237 -8.37 0.18 -18.89
N TYR A 238 -8.76 -0.84 -18.16
CA TYR A 238 -9.20 -0.73 -16.78
C TYR A 238 -8.40 -1.62 -15.85
N GLN A 239 -8.22 -1.12 -14.63
CA GLN A 239 -7.57 -1.83 -13.53
C GLN A 239 -8.56 -1.97 -12.37
N MET A 240 -8.54 -3.11 -11.69
CA MET A 240 -9.30 -3.33 -10.47
C MET A 240 -8.69 -2.53 -9.32
N ILE A 241 -9.47 -1.61 -8.74
CA ILE A 241 -9.02 -0.72 -7.67
C ILE A 241 -10.03 -0.73 -6.52
N TYR A 242 -9.53 -0.84 -5.30
CA TYR A 242 -10.26 -0.56 -4.06
C TYR A 242 -10.19 0.93 -3.76
N LEU A 243 -11.31 1.57 -3.64
CA LEU A 243 -11.49 3.01 -3.49
C LEU A 243 -12.06 3.32 -2.10
N VAL A 244 -11.31 4.09 -1.32
CA VAL A 244 -11.65 4.46 0.06
C VAL A 244 -11.64 5.96 0.23
N ASP A 245 -12.60 6.48 0.99
CA ASP A 245 -12.62 7.87 1.41
C ASP A 245 -11.37 8.21 2.24
N MET A 246 -10.66 9.25 1.85
CA MET A 246 -9.43 9.71 2.52
C MET A 246 -9.66 10.09 3.99
N GLU A 247 -10.88 10.48 4.34
CA GLU A 247 -11.27 10.84 5.71
C GLU A 247 -11.96 9.68 6.46
N HIS A 248 -11.94 8.46 5.90
CA HIS A 248 -12.55 7.31 6.56
C HIS A 248 -11.92 7.07 7.95
N PRO A 249 -12.73 6.97 9.04
CA PRO A 249 -12.21 6.88 10.42
C PRO A 249 -11.40 5.62 10.71
N GLY A 250 -11.53 4.60 9.87
CA GLY A 250 -10.76 3.35 9.93
C GLY A 250 -9.44 3.39 9.15
N LEU A 251 -9.18 4.45 8.38
CA LEU A 251 -7.95 4.57 7.61
C LEU A 251 -6.75 4.73 8.55
N ILE A 252 -5.80 3.83 8.42
CA ILE A 252 -4.58 3.82 9.23
C ILE A 252 -3.35 3.77 8.33
N VAL A 253 -2.41 4.65 8.65
CA VAL A 253 -1.05 4.60 8.14
C VAL A 253 -0.14 4.30 9.32
N PHE A 254 0.61 3.20 9.26
CA PHE A 254 1.65 2.92 10.24
C PHE A 254 2.92 3.68 9.92
N PRO A 255 3.69 4.09 10.94
CA PRO A 255 5.03 4.60 10.72
C PRO A 255 5.90 3.47 10.18
N THR A 256 6.89 3.84 9.40
CA THR A 256 7.94 2.92 8.98
C THR A 256 9.23 3.35 9.68
N HIS A 257 9.68 2.59 10.67
CA HIS A 257 10.90 2.89 11.43
C HIS A 257 12.13 2.51 10.61
N ARG A 258 13.25 3.19 10.85
CA ARG A 258 14.52 2.95 10.17
C ARG A 258 15.48 2.28 11.13
N MET A 259 16.05 1.16 10.72
CA MET A 259 17.08 0.43 11.45
C MET A 259 18.38 0.48 10.65
N VAL A 260 19.49 0.85 11.29
CA VAL A 260 20.79 1.07 10.67
C VAL A 260 21.79 0.02 11.14
N ARG A 261 22.54 -0.56 10.19
CA ARG A 261 23.56 -1.59 10.43
C ARG A 261 24.78 -1.41 9.52
N ASP A 262 25.84 -2.10 9.86
CA ASP A 262 27.05 -2.25 9.03
C ASP A 262 27.74 -0.93 8.66
N LEU A 263 27.55 0.13 9.45
CA LEU A 263 28.33 1.36 9.31
C LEU A 263 29.74 1.15 9.89
N LYS A 264 30.78 1.40 9.10
CA LYS A 264 32.17 1.11 9.47
C LYS A 264 32.71 1.95 10.64
N GLN A 265 32.18 3.16 10.81
CA GLN A 265 32.62 4.13 11.81
C GLN A 265 31.43 4.73 12.59
N PHE A 266 30.57 3.84 13.10
CA PHE A 266 29.43 4.30 13.90
C PHE A 266 29.90 4.63 15.32
N ASP A 267 29.73 5.88 15.74
CA ASP A 267 29.89 6.36 17.12
C ASP A 267 28.69 7.22 17.49
N MET A 268 27.97 6.82 18.52
CA MET A 268 26.76 7.50 18.99
C MET A 268 27.01 8.98 19.34
N ASN A 269 28.14 9.29 20.02
CA ASN A 269 28.42 10.65 20.47
C ASN A 269 28.68 11.57 19.29
N ASN A 270 29.39 11.07 18.26
CA ASN A 270 29.61 11.81 17.01
C ASN A 270 28.31 12.06 16.26
N VAL A 271 27.41 11.05 16.22
CA VAL A 271 26.09 11.22 15.59
C VAL A 271 25.26 12.28 16.33
N LEU A 272 25.21 12.23 17.66
CA LEU A 272 24.47 13.21 18.45
C LEU A 272 25.06 14.62 18.28
N ALA A 273 26.39 14.77 18.35
CA ALA A 273 27.05 16.06 18.16
C ALA A 273 26.76 16.65 16.77
N ALA A 274 26.78 15.84 15.72
CA ALA A 274 26.42 16.29 14.36
C ALA A 274 24.93 16.64 14.23
N CYS A 275 24.05 15.90 14.92
CA CYS A 275 22.63 16.19 14.94
C CYS A 275 22.29 17.50 15.67
N GLU A 276 23.12 17.95 16.62
CA GLU A 276 22.91 19.24 17.33
C GLU A 276 22.89 20.45 16.40
N GLU A 277 23.45 20.37 15.21
CA GLU A 277 23.35 21.45 14.22
C GLU A 277 21.89 21.74 13.85
N TYR A 278 21.10 20.69 13.69
CA TYR A 278 19.71 20.79 13.16
C TYR A 278 18.65 20.55 14.23
N PHE A 279 18.95 19.81 15.28
CA PHE A 279 17.96 19.31 16.23
C PHE A 279 18.24 19.76 17.68
N GLU A 280 17.17 20.01 18.43
CA GLU A 280 17.19 19.98 19.89
C GLU A 280 17.17 18.53 20.34
N ILE A 281 18.12 18.14 21.21
CA ILE A 281 18.30 16.74 21.66
C ILE A 281 17.97 16.64 23.14
N THR A 282 17.07 15.71 23.47
CA THR A 282 16.71 15.40 24.87
C THR A 282 16.87 13.91 25.13
N ARG A 283 17.65 13.54 26.15
CA ARG A 283 17.84 12.14 26.57
C ARG A 283 16.67 11.66 27.42
N PHE A 284 16.19 10.45 27.17
CA PHE A 284 15.14 9.78 27.92
C PHE A 284 15.65 8.42 28.45
N LYS A 285 15.26 8.10 29.68
CA LYS A 285 15.49 6.77 30.30
C LYS A 285 14.22 5.92 30.29
N ASN A 286 13.07 6.53 30.03
CA ASN A 286 11.78 5.87 30.08
C ASN A 286 11.07 6.02 28.70
N VAL A 287 10.82 4.89 28.07
CA VAL A 287 10.21 4.82 26.73
C VAL A 287 8.78 5.38 26.70
N SER A 288 8.02 5.22 27.80
CA SER A 288 6.65 5.76 27.85
C SER A 288 6.63 7.29 27.84
N ASN A 289 7.58 7.93 28.53
CA ASN A 289 7.73 9.38 28.52
C ASN A 289 8.21 9.87 27.14
N LEU A 290 9.13 9.16 26.51
CA LEU A 290 9.59 9.44 25.16
C LEU A 290 8.43 9.36 24.15
N ASN A 291 7.65 8.29 24.16
CA ASN A 291 6.51 8.11 23.26
C ASN A 291 5.45 9.19 23.46
N SER A 292 5.22 9.60 24.72
CA SER A 292 4.31 10.70 25.02
C SER A 292 4.79 12.03 24.43
N GLU A 293 6.08 12.31 24.56
CA GLU A 293 6.67 13.56 24.03
C GLU A 293 6.75 13.52 22.49
N LEU A 294 7.15 12.40 21.88
CA LEU A 294 7.15 12.21 20.42
C LEU A 294 5.76 12.48 19.84
N ASN A 295 4.71 11.92 20.45
CA ASN A 295 3.33 12.15 20.03
C ASN A 295 2.87 13.60 20.22
N LYS A 296 3.32 14.27 21.28
CA LYS A 296 3.05 15.70 21.52
C LYS A 296 3.69 16.57 20.43
N GLN A 297 4.94 16.30 20.05
CA GLN A 297 5.64 16.99 18.96
C GLN A 297 4.89 16.79 17.62
N TYR A 298 4.47 15.55 17.35
CA TYR A 298 3.67 15.22 16.15
C TYR A 298 2.36 16.02 16.10
N LYS A 299 1.60 16.07 17.21
CA LYS A 299 0.33 16.83 17.31
C LYS A 299 0.53 18.33 17.12
N SER A 300 1.69 18.86 17.52
CA SER A 300 2.02 20.28 17.34
C SER A 300 2.62 20.60 15.95
N GLY A 301 2.73 19.61 15.05
CA GLY A 301 3.26 19.79 13.70
C GLY A 301 4.78 19.84 13.61
N LYS A 302 5.49 19.64 14.73
CA LYS A 302 6.95 19.59 14.75
C LYS A 302 7.49 18.28 14.19
N LYS A 303 8.66 18.33 13.54
CA LYS A 303 9.37 17.18 13.03
C LYS A 303 10.25 16.61 14.14
N ALA A 304 9.96 15.38 14.57
CA ALA A 304 10.62 14.77 15.71
C ALA A 304 10.83 13.27 15.49
N PHE A 305 11.99 12.78 15.98
CA PHE A 305 12.40 11.39 15.85
C PHE A 305 12.91 10.88 17.19
N ALA A 306 12.61 9.62 17.53
CA ALA A 306 13.29 8.98 18.62
C ALA A 306 14.47 8.16 18.07
N PHE A 307 15.66 8.41 18.56
CA PHE A 307 16.89 7.72 18.25
C PHE A 307 17.23 6.73 19.35
N TYR A 308 17.38 5.45 19.00
CA TYR A 308 17.69 4.36 19.91
C TYR A 308 19.01 3.70 19.57
N VAL A 309 19.86 3.48 20.59
CA VAL A 309 21.21 2.94 20.44
C VAL A 309 21.47 1.71 21.32
N GLY A 310 20.41 1.12 21.88
CA GLY A 310 20.49 -0.04 22.76
C GLY A 310 20.54 0.32 24.25
N SER A 311 20.50 -0.71 25.09
CA SER A 311 20.63 -0.60 26.56
C SER A 311 19.66 0.38 27.25
N GLY A 312 18.49 0.64 26.62
CA GLY A 312 17.50 1.59 27.13
C GLY A 312 17.89 3.05 26.96
N GLU A 313 18.89 3.36 26.15
CA GLU A 313 19.30 4.74 25.85
C GLU A 313 18.54 5.33 24.67
N TRP A 314 17.75 6.35 24.96
CA TRP A 314 16.87 7.03 24.02
C TRP A 314 17.19 8.51 23.92
N TYR A 315 17.12 9.04 22.72
CA TYR A 315 17.25 10.47 22.44
C TYR A 315 16.10 10.93 21.57
N LEU A 316 15.39 11.97 22.01
CA LEU A 316 14.41 12.68 21.19
C LEU A 316 15.11 13.79 20.41
N LEU A 317 15.02 13.72 19.09
CA LEU A 317 15.55 14.72 18.17
C LEU A 317 14.37 15.54 17.64
N VAL A 318 14.30 16.84 17.96
CA VAL A 318 13.25 17.75 17.51
C VAL A 318 13.88 18.79 16.59
N LEU A 319 13.42 18.87 15.34
CA LEU A 319 13.95 19.84 14.37
C LEU A 319 13.76 21.28 14.88
N LYS A 320 14.85 22.08 14.90
CA LYS A 320 14.85 23.45 15.39
C LYS A 320 14.11 24.40 14.45
N ASP A 321 14.39 24.29 13.14
CA ASP A 321 13.84 25.16 12.09
C ASP A 321 13.61 24.35 10.82
N ILE A 322 12.34 24.27 10.38
CA ILE A 322 11.96 23.60 9.13
C ILE A 322 12.49 24.35 7.88
N GLY A 323 12.79 25.64 7.99
CA GLY A 323 13.35 26.44 6.91
C GLY A 323 14.71 25.95 6.40
N VAL A 324 15.40 25.08 7.16
CA VAL A 324 16.62 24.41 6.66
C VAL A 324 16.35 23.56 5.43
N MET A 325 15.14 22.97 5.34
CA MET A 325 14.78 22.04 4.27
C MET A 325 14.71 22.73 2.90
N SER A 326 14.27 23.98 2.85
CA SER A 326 14.27 24.78 1.60
C SER A 326 15.67 25.08 1.07
N LYS A 327 16.70 25.05 1.93
CA LYS A 327 18.09 25.22 1.53
C LYS A 327 18.75 23.94 1.05
N VAL A 328 18.33 22.78 1.60
CA VAL A 328 18.94 21.47 1.28
C VAL A 328 18.18 20.72 0.20
N LEU A 329 16.89 21.01 -0.01
CA LEU A 329 16.02 20.44 -1.05
C LEU A 329 15.29 21.55 -1.81
N PRO A 330 16.01 22.54 -2.42
CA PRO A 330 15.38 23.70 -3.05
C PRO A 330 14.53 23.34 -4.28
N GLU A 331 14.76 22.17 -4.87
CA GLU A 331 14.04 21.66 -6.04
C GLU A 331 12.67 21.06 -5.72
N LEU A 332 12.40 20.74 -4.45
CA LEU A 332 11.15 20.13 -4.03
C LEU A 332 10.15 21.16 -3.53
N SER A 333 8.86 20.83 -3.66
CA SER A 333 7.77 21.62 -3.09
C SER A 333 7.85 21.69 -1.56
N GLU A 334 7.20 22.69 -0.98
CA GLU A 334 7.06 22.81 0.47
C GLU A 334 6.45 21.54 1.10
N ALA A 335 5.45 20.93 0.43
CA ALA A 335 4.84 19.69 0.88
C ALA A 335 5.88 18.57 1.04
N SER A 336 6.77 18.37 0.08
CA SER A 336 7.83 17.35 0.15
C SER A 336 8.95 17.71 1.14
N GLN A 337 9.29 18.98 1.25
CA GLN A 337 10.28 19.48 2.22
C GLN A 337 9.81 19.26 3.67
N GLN A 338 8.51 19.38 3.92
CA GLN A 338 7.91 19.25 5.24
C GLN A 338 7.57 17.80 5.65
N LEU A 339 7.93 16.78 4.87
CA LEU A 339 7.76 15.40 5.30
C LEU A 339 8.75 15.01 6.40
N ASP A 340 8.29 14.34 7.45
CA ASP A 340 9.16 13.77 8.48
C ASP A 340 10.22 12.87 7.85
N VAL A 341 9.84 12.09 6.84
CA VAL A 341 10.75 11.18 6.12
C VAL A 341 11.81 11.97 5.33
N SER A 342 11.45 13.08 4.68
CA SER A 342 12.42 13.93 3.98
C SER A 342 13.43 14.55 4.94
N VAL A 343 12.96 15.03 6.09
CA VAL A 343 13.83 15.58 7.14
C VAL A 343 14.81 14.54 7.66
N LEU A 344 14.30 13.34 8.02
CA LEU A 344 15.15 12.25 8.52
C LEU A 344 16.18 11.80 7.48
N HIS A 345 15.73 11.56 6.25
CA HIS A 345 16.61 11.07 5.18
C HIS A 345 17.71 12.08 4.85
N THR A 346 17.36 13.35 4.65
CA THR A 346 18.33 14.36 4.22
C THR A 346 19.26 14.80 5.34
N LEU A 347 18.73 15.11 6.52
CA LEU A 347 19.55 15.71 7.58
C LEU A 347 20.29 14.65 8.39
N ILE A 348 19.71 13.48 8.63
CA ILE A 348 20.31 12.45 9.47
C ILE A 348 20.96 11.35 8.64
N LEU A 349 20.20 10.67 7.76
CA LEU A 349 20.74 9.52 7.04
C LEU A 349 21.84 9.94 6.05
N GLU A 350 21.59 10.94 5.21
CA GLU A 350 22.57 11.39 4.20
C GLU A 350 23.70 12.21 4.83
N LYS A 351 23.38 13.30 5.53
CA LYS A 351 24.40 14.26 6.00
C LYS A 351 25.19 13.76 7.20
N VAL A 352 24.53 13.12 8.19
CA VAL A 352 25.21 12.70 9.43
C VAL A 352 25.77 11.27 9.30
N LEU A 353 24.98 10.34 8.74
CA LEU A 353 25.38 8.92 8.68
C LEU A 353 26.02 8.51 7.33
N GLY A 354 26.00 9.38 6.32
CA GLY A 354 26.55 9.06 4.99
C GLY A 354 25.78 7.99 4.21
N ILE A 355 24.53 7.73 4.59
CA ILE A 355 23.62 6.79 3.90
C ILE A 355 22.90 7.55 2.81
N ASP A 356 23.44 7.51 1.59
CA ASP A 356 22.90 8.23 0.44
C ASP A 356 21.67 7.54 -0.19
N LYS A 357 21.11 8.16 -1.24
CA LYS A 357 19.91 7.67 -1.92
C LYS A 357 20.10 6.29 -2.55
N GLU A 358 21.29 5.98 -3.07
CA GLU A 358 21.60 4.66 -3.66
C GLU A 358 21.67 3.58 -2.57
N ASN A 359 22.33 3.88 -1.45
CA ASN A 359 22.39 3.01 -0.28
C ASN A 359 20.98 2.71 0.27
N MET A 360 20.14 3.75 0.41
CA MET A 360 18.75 3.60 0.85
C MET A 360 17.93 2.75 -0.14
N ALA A 361 18.09 2.95 -1.45
CA ALA A 361 17.38 2.19 -2.48
C ALA A 361 17.78 0.71 -2.47
N ASN A 362 19.08 0.41 -2.29
CA ASN A 362 19.62 -0.94 -2.22
C ASN A 362 19.50 -1.58 -0.82
N GLN A 363 19.06 -0.82 0.18
CA GLN A 363 18.97 -1.25 1.58
C GLN A 363 20.28 -1.82 2.15
N THR A 364 21.41 -1.22 1.77
CA THR A 364 22.74 -1.71 2.16
C THR A 364 22.96 -1.55 3.66
N ASN A 365 22.82 -0.32 4.19
CA ASN A 365 22.97 -0.03 5.60
C ASN A 365 21.64 0.29 6.31
N LEU A 366 20.51 0.30 5.59
CA LEU A 366 19.21 0.70 6.07
C LEU A 366 18.18 -0.41 5.86
N THR A 367 17.41 -0.71 6.90
CA THR A 367 16.27 -1.64 6.84
C THR A 367 15.06 -0.98 7.49
N TYR A 368 13.87 -1.47 7.15
CA TYR A 368 12.61 -0.86 7.57
C TYR A 368 11.77 -1.84 8.37
N THR A 369 11.07 -1.33 9.38
CA THR A 369 10.02 -2.08 10.08
C THR A 369 8.86 -1.16 10.49
N LYS A 370 7.65 -1.70 10.55
CA LYS A 370 6.48 -1.03 11.11
C LYS A 370 6.29 -1.29 12.61
N PHE A 371 7.05 -2.23 13.16
CA PHE A 371 6.92 -2.66 14.54
C PHE A 371 7.95 -1.97 15.42
N PHE A 372 7.47 -1.23 16.40
CA PHE A 372 8.30 -0.53 17.37
C PHE A 372 9.19 -1.50 18.15
N GLU A 373 8.60 -2.61 18.61
CA GLU A 373 9.28 -3.63 19.40
C GLU A 373 10.40 -4.31 18.62
N GLU A 374 10.20 -4.55 17.31
CA GLU A 374 11.24 -5.13 16.45
C GLU A 374 12.42 -4.18 16.30
N ALA A 375 12.16 -2.88 16.09
CA ALA A 375 13.22 -1.88 15.97
C ALA A 375 14.10 -1.79 17.22
N ILE A 376 13.54 -2.04 18.42
CA ILE A 376 14.27 -2.09 19.69
C ILE A 376 15.03 -3.40 19.81
N MET A 377 14.34 -4.53 19.68
CA MET A 377 14.89 -5.86 19.87
C MET A 377 16.12 -6.13 18.99
N LYS A 378 16.07 -5.69 17.74
CA LYS A 378 17.18 -5.86 16.79
C LYS A 378 18.40 -5.01 17.11
N VAL A 379 18.23 -3.85 17.73
CA VAL A 379 19.35 -3.03 18.24
C VAL A 379 19.90 -3.65 19.53
N ASP A 380 19.04 -4.09 20.44
CA ASP A 380 19.47 -4.73 21.69
C ASP A 380 20.20 -6.06 21.46
N SER A 381 19.85 -6.80 20.41
CA SER A 381 20.54 -8.02 20.00
C SER A 381 21.90 -7.79 19.32
N GLY A 382 22.21 -6.53 18.96
CA GLY A 382 23.43 -6.17 18.23
C GLY A 382 23.35 -6.46 16.70
N GLU A 383 22.18 -6.88 16.19
CA GLU A 383 21.96 -7.05 14.73
C GLU A 383 21.99 -5.69 14.01
N PHE A 384 21.54 -4.63 14.68
CA PHE A 384 21.56 -3.26 14.19
C PHE A 384 22.28 -2.35 15.18
N GLN A 385 22.94 -1.32 14.66
CA GLN A 385 23.71 -0.35 15.47
C GLN A 385 22.80 0.69 16.14
N CYS A 386 21.73 1.09 15.45
CA CYS A 386 20.73 2.02 15.98
C CYS A 386 19.41 1.91 15.22
N SER A 387 18.38 2.55 15.78
CA SER A 387 17.12 2.74 15.07
C SER A 387 16.57 4.16 15.27
N PHE A 388 15.82 4.62 14.25
CA PHE A 388 15.06 5.86 14.27
C PHE A 388 13.57 5.52 14.24
N ILE A 389 12.87 5.95 15.29
CA ILE A 389 11.43 5.77 15.43
C ILE A 389 10.75 7.06 14.96
N LEU A 390 9.82 6.89 14.01
CA LEU A 390 9.08 7.98 13.41
C LEU A 390 7.62 7.94 13.85
N ASN A 391 6.97 9.09 13.73
CA ASN A 391 5.51 9.16 13.67
C ASN A 391 5.00 8.70 12.28
N PRO A 392 3.72 8.29 12.18
CA PRO A 392 3.13 7.95 10.88
C PRO A 392 3.03 9.19 9.97
N THR A 393 3.24 8.98 8.67
CA THR A 393 2.95 10.00 7.65
C THR A 393 1.44 10.31 7.67
N ARG A 394 1.08 11.58 7.62
CA ARG A 394 -0.31 11.99 7.59
C ARG A 394 -0.90 11.76 6.20
N VAL A 395 -2.16 11.39 6.15
CA VAL A 395 -2.87 11.22 4.87
C VAL A 395 -2.91 12.53 4.08
N THR A 396 -2.99 13.68 4.76
CA THR A 396 -2.89 15.01 4.16
C THR A 396 -1.53 15.24 3.49
N ASP A 397 -0.43 14.75 4.07
CA ASP A 397 0.90 14.88 3.48
C ASP A 397 0.98 14.11 2.14
N ILE A 398 0.36 12.92 2.08
CA ILE A 398 0.28 12.11 0.85
C ILE A 398 -0.46 12.88 -0.25
N ARG A 399 -1.61 13.45 0.09
CA ARG A 399 -2.41 14.28 -0.82
C ARG A 399 -1.60 15.45 -1.36
N ASP A 400 -0.94 16.20 -0.46
CA ASP A 400 -0.29 17.46 -0.81
C ASP A 400 0.96 17.24 -1.67
N VAL A 401 1.75 16.21 -1.38
CA VAL A 401 2.90 15.81 -2.22
C VAL A 401 2.44 15.30 -3.59
N ALA A 402 1.43 14.43 -3.63
CA ALA A 402 0.90 13.92 -4.88
C ALA A 402 0.24 15.03 -5.73
N ALA A 403 -0.43 16.00 -5.08
CA ALA A 403 -1.01 17.17 -5.76
C ALA A 403 0.06 18.12 -6.33
N ALA A 404 1.25 18.19 -5.73
CA ALA A 404 2.40 18.89 -6.26
C ALA A 404 3.05 18.16 -7.46
N GLY A 405 2.58 16.97 -7.82
CA GLY A 405 3.17 16.12 -8.87
C GLY A 405 4.48 15.46 -8.46
N GLU A 406 4.77 15.43 -7.18
CA GLU A 406 6.00 14.88 -6.60
C GLU A 406 5.75 13.50 -5.98
N LYS A 407 6.84 12.83 -5.63
CA LYS A 407 6.83 11.53 -4.99
C LYS A 407 7.60 11.57 -3.68
N MET A 408 7.07 10.88 -2.68
CA MET A 408 7.73 10.70 -1.39
C MET A 408 8.96 9.78 -1.49
N PRO A 409 9.92 9.90 -0.58
CA PRO A 409 10.95 8.88 -0.39
C PRO A 409 10.34 7.48 -0.22
N GLN A 410 11.10 6.45 -0.60
CA GLN A 410 10.64 5.05 -0.44
C GLN A 410 10.30 4.72 1.02
N LYS A 411 9.28 3.87 1.20
CA LYS A 411 8.82 3.43 2.52
C LYS A 411 8.39 4.58 3.42
N SER A 412 7.76 5.61 2.84
CA SER A 412 7.17 6.73 3.58
C SER A 412 5.85 6.38 4.24
N THR A 413 5.14 5.40 3.71
CA THR A 413 3.79 5.01 4.16
C THR A 413 3.67 3.50 4.31
N TYR A 414 2.83 3.07 5.23
CA TYR A 414 2.38 1.69 5.33
C TYR A 414 0.90 1.67 5.67
N PHE A 415 0.07 1.58 4.65
CA PHE A 415 -1.39 1.44 4.82
C PHE A 415 -1.72 0.09 5.43
N TYR A 416 -2.60 0.10 6.43
CA TYR A 416 -3.00 -1.10 7.16
C TYR A 416 -4.53 -1.15 7.32
N PRO A 417 -5.15 -2.34 7.14
CA PRO A 417 -4.56 -3.61 6.71
C PRO A 417 -4.02 -3.59 5.27
N LYS A 418 -3.26 -4.62 4.90
CA LYS A 418 -2.95 -4.89 3.50
C LYS A 418 -4.09 -5.67 2.87
N MET A 419 -4.51 -5.21 1.70
CA MET A 419 -5.64 -5.78 0.96
C MET A 419 -5.42 -7.25 0.65
N ILE A 420 -6.42 -8.10 0.97
CA ILE A 420 -6.34 -9.52 0.64
C ILE A 420 -6.53 -9.76 -0.85
N THR A 421 -5.82 -10.74 -1.41
CA THR A 421 -5.94 -11.21 -2.79
C THR A 421 -6.86 -12.41 -2.85
N GLY A 422 -7.73 -12.51 -3.86
CA GLY A 422 -8.55 -13.71 -4.14
C GLY A 422 -10.02 -13.60 -3.77
N MET A 423 -10.49 -12.54 -3.10
CA MET A 423 -11.94 -12.37 -2.84
C MET A 423 -12.75 -12.07 -4.10
N VAL A 424 -12.21 -11.19 -4.93
CA VAL A 424 -12.70 -10.89 -6.27
C VAL A 424 -11.50 -10.59 -7.16
N MET A 425 -11.52 -11.07 -8.38
CA MET A 425 -10.48 -10.89 -9.38
C MET A 425 -11.11 -10.32 -10.65
N ASN A 426 -10.32 -9.60 -11.43
CA ASN A 426 -10.78 -8.95 -12.66
C ASN A 426 -10.18 -9.65 -13.87
N ASP A 427 -10.99 -10.44 -14.52
CA ASP A 427 -10.70 -11.07 -15.80
C ASP A 427 -10.87 -10.05 -16.93
N LEU A 428 -9.80 -9.77 -17.67
CA LEU A 428 -9.80 -8.79 -18.74
C LEU A 428 -10.29 -9.39 -20.09
N ASP A 429 -10.62 -10.68 -20.15
CA ASP A 429 -11.28 -11.32 -21.26
C ASP A 429 -12.82 -11.20 -21.17
N VAL A 430 -13.35 -10.72 -20.05
CA VAL A 430 -14.78 -10.61 -19.76
C VAL A 430 -15.19 -9.14 -19.58
N GLU A 431 -16.21 -8.71 -20.32
CA GLU A 431 -16.83 -7.38 -20.19
C GLU A 431 -17.72 -7.23 -18.96
#